data_e10edcf49d02101abf49956a6d187b77
#
_entry.id   e10edcf49d02101abf49956a6d187b77
#
_cell.length_a   1.000
_cell.length_b   1.000
_cell.length_c   1.000
_cell.angle_alpha   90.00
_cell.angle_beta   90.00
_cell.angle_gamma   90.00
#
_symmetry.space_group_name_H-M   'P 1'
#
loop_
_entity.id
_entity.type
_entity.pdbx_description
1 polymer ?
#
loop_
_entity_poly.entity_id
_entity_poly.type
_entity_poly.pdbx_seq_one_letter_code
_entity_poly.pdbx_strand_id
1 'polypeptide(L)'
;MFEIVLTGHGKFAGGIKSAVRLLVGEKPVIHSVEFMPEESEADYKKHLEDCLDSLSDAKQIYILCDILGGTPAKMAYLLCRERKNVDILYGVNLPLILEMCMQAVSGEDEISDIEKLQDESRESLGFIK
;
A
#
# COMPACT_ATOMS: atom_id res chain seq x y z
N MET A 1 -8.32 -6.41 -12.02
CA MET A 1 -8.27 -5.84 -10.65
C MET A 1 -6.94 -5.13 -10.45
N PHE A 2 -6.92 -4.13 -9.57
CA PHE A 2 -5.69 -3.44 -9.24
C PHE A 2 -4.90 -4.20 -8.15
N GLU A 3 -3.62 -3.86 -8.03
CA GLU A 3 -2.72 -4.45 -7.04
C GLU A 3 -2.40 -3.44 -5.93
N ILE A 4 -2.14 -3.92 -4.73
CA ILE A 4 -1.82 -3.11 -3.55
C ILE A 4 -0.45 -3.53 -3.02
N VAL A 5 0.45 -2.56 -2.85
CA VAL A 5 1.76 -2.78 -2.25
C VAL A 5 1.84 -1.99 -0.94
N LEU A 6 1.81 -2.70 0.17
CA LEU A 6 1.96 -2.10 1.49
C LEU A 6 3.45 -1.92 1.78
N THR A 7 3.83 -0.76 2.28
CA THR A 7 5.22 -0.50 2.67
C THR A 7 5.27 0.52 3.81
N GLY A 8 6.38 0.53 4.54
CA GLY A 8 6.54 1.42 5.67
C GLY A 8 7.74 1.01 6.52
N HIS A 9 7.90 1.71 7.63
CA HIS A 9 9.02 1.48 8.55
C HIS A 9 8.84 0.18 9.33
N GLY A 10 9.95 -0.53 9.54
CA GLY A 10 9.94 -1.76 10.32
C GLY A 10 8.97 -2.78 9.73
N LYS A 11 8.19 -3.39 10.59
CA LYS A 11 7.24 -4.44 10.21
C LYS A 11 5.83 -3.94 9.97
N PHE A 12 5.66 -2.64 9.72
CA PHE A 12 4.34 -2.08 9.45
C PHE A 12 3.61 -2.82 8.34
N ALA A 13 4.24 -2.98 7.19
CA ALA A 13 3.62 -3.61 6.02
C ALA A 13 3.19 -5.05 6.30
N GLY A 14 4.09 -5.86 6.86
CA GLY A 14 3.79 -7.24 7.20
C GLY A 14 2.73 -7.36 8.29
N GLY A 15 2.76 -6.47 9.28
CA GLY A 15 1.77 -6.44 10.35
C GLY A 15 0.37 -6.12 9.83
N ILE A 16 0.25 -5.11 8.99
CA ILE A 16 -1.03 -4.76 8.34
C ILE A 16 -1.53 -5.92 7.49
N LYS A 17 -0.66 -6.51 6.68
CA LYS A 17 -1.03 -7.66 5.85
C LYS A 17 -1.55 -8.81 6.71
N SER A 18 -0.93 -9.07 7.86
CA SER A 18 -1.38 -10.11 8.78
C SER A 18 -2.76 -9.81 9.36
N ALA A 19 -3.04 -8.52 9.66
CA ALA A 19 -4.35 -8.11 10.15
C ALA A 19 -5.44 -8.28 9.09
N VAL A 20 -5.15 -7.92 7.85
CA VAL A 20 -6.08 -8.15 6.73
C VAL A 20 -6.41 -9.62 6.59
N ARG A 21 -5.38 -10.48 6.63
CA ARG A 21 -5.57 -11.92 6.52
C ARG A 21 -6.48 -12.47 7.63
N LEU A 22 -6.30 -11.98 8.86
CA LEU A 22 -7.13 -12.39 9.99
C LEU A 22 -8.58 -11.96 9.80
N LEU A 23 -8.81 -10.75 9.29
CA LEU A 23 -10.15 -10.17 9.17
C LEU A 23 -10.93 -10.68 7.96
N VAL A 24 -10.29 -10.81 6.81
CA VAL A 24 -10.97 -11.10 5.54
C VAL A 24 -10.32 -12.24 4.74
N GLY A 25 -9.34 -12.93 5.29
CA GLY A 25 -8.65 -14.04 4.64
C GLY A 25 -7.51 -13.61 3.72
N GLU A 26 -6.85 -14.59 3.12
CA GLU A 26 -5.76 -14.32 2.16
C GLU A 26 -6.28 -13.55 0.96
N LYS A 27 -5.54 -12.51 0.57
CA LYS A 27 -5.85 -11.69 -0.59
C LYS A 27 -4.61 -11.58 -1.49
N PRO A 28 -4.57 -12.30 -2.62
CA PRO A 28 -3.41 -12.29 -3.52
C PRO A 28 -3.05 -10.91 -4.06
N VAL A 29 -4.00 -9.96 -4.05
CA VAL A 29 -3.75 -8.60 -4.54
C VAL A 29 -2.91 -7.76 -3.58
N ILE A 30 -2.67 -8.24 -2.34
CA ILE A 30 -1.90 -7.52 -1.33
C ILE A 30 -0.48 -8.06 -1.24
N HIS A 31 0.48 -7.17 -1.40
CA HIS A 31 1.91 -7.44 -1.29
C HIS A 31 2.49 -6.54 -0.20
N SER A 32 3.58 -6.97 0.43
CA SER A 32 4.22 -6.17 1.47
C SER A 32 5.72 -6.08 1.25
N VAL A 33 6.28 -4.88 1.46
CA VAL A 33 7.71 -4.62 1.40
C VAL A 33 8.08 -3.85 2.66
N GLU A 34 8.82 -4.51 3.56
CA GLU A 34 9.24 -3.92 4.83
C GLU A 34 10.55 -3.15 4.67
N PHE A 35 10.74 -2.13 5.50
CA PHE A 35 12.00 -1.40 5.59
C PHE A 35 12.59 -1.64 6.98
N MET A 36 13.60 -2.51 7.05
CA MET A 36 14.18 -2.95 8.31
C MET A 36 15.41 -2.09 8.67
N PRO A 37 15.77 -2.00 9.98
CA PRO A 37 16.86 -1.12 10.42
C PRO A 37 18.21 -1.39 9.77
N GLU A 38 18.49 -2.62 9.39
CA GLU A 38 19.76 -3.00 8.78
C GLU A 38 19.85 -2.70 7.28
N GLU A 39 18.74 -2.32 6.65
CA GLU A 39 18.72 -2.04 5.21
C GLU A 39 19.17 -0.62 4.91
N SER A 40 19.95 -0.45 3.82
CA SER A 40 20.20 0.86 3.25
C SER A 40 19.00 1.32 2.42
N GLU A 41 18.96 2.63 2.12
CA GLU A 41 17.95 3.16 1.19
C GLU A 41 18.01 2.46 -0.17
N ALA A 42 19.23 2.17 -0.66
CA ALA A 42 19.43 1.50 -1.94
C ALA A 42 18.88 0.08 -1.92
N ASP A 43 19.13 -0.67 -0.84
CA ASP A 43 18.60 -2.03 -0.68
C ASP A 43 17.07 -2.03 -0.65
N TYR A 44 16.49 -1.13 0.12
CA TYR A 44 15.04 -1.02 0.22
C TYR A 44 14.42 -0.64 -1.13
N LYS A 45 15.00 0.36 -1.81
CA LYS A 45 14.53 0.77 -3.13
C LYS A 45 14.52 -0.42 -4.11
N LYS A 46 15.56 -1.24 -4.08
CA LYS A 46 15.67 -2.42 -4.93
C LYS A 46 14.55 -3.42 -4.62
N HIS A 47 14.27 -3.67 -3.34
CA HIS A 47 13.19 -4.59 -2.94
C HIS A 47 11.83 -4.08 -3.41
N LEU A 48 11.57 -2.78 -3.26
CA LEU A 48 10.32 -2.19 -3.71
C LEU A 48 10.20 -2.24 -5.23
N GLU A 49 11.29 -1.93 -5.93
CA GLU A 49 11.34 -2.00 -7.39
C GLU A 49 11.07 -3.43 -7.89
N ASP A 50 11.70 -4.44 -7.28
CA ASP A 50 11.48 -5.83 -7.64
C ASP A 50 10.01 -6.25 -7.44
N CYS A 51 9.40 -5.76 -6.37
CA CYS A 51 7.97 -6.01 -6.13
C CYS A 51 7.12 -5.40 -7.26
N LEU A 52 7.37 -4.14 -7.61
CA LEU A 52 6.63 -3.47 -8.70
C LEU A 52 6.85 -4.18 -10.03
N ASP A 53 8.07 -4.61 -10.31
CA ASP A 53 8.38 -5.31 -11.56
C ASP A 53 7.67 -6.66 -11.65
N SER A 54 7.48 -7.34 -10.52
CA SER A 54 6.72 -8.59 -10.47
C SER A 54 5.23 -8.39 -10.79
N LEU A 55 4.75 -7.14 -10.73
CA LEU A 55 3.36 -6.77 -10.98
C LEU A 55 3.21 -5.99 -12.28
N SER A 56 4.13 -6.17 -13.23
CA SER A 56 4.19 -5.38 -14.47
C SER A 56 2.92 -5.49 -15.34
N ASP A 57 2.16 -6.58 -15.20
CA ASP A 57 0.92 -6.78 -15.94
C ASP A 57 -0.28 -6.06 -15.34
N ALA A 58 -0.15 -5.49 -14.14
CA ALA A 58 -1.24 -4.79 -13.49
C ALA A 58 -1.57 -3.49 -14.22
N LYS A 59 -2.85 -3.20 -14.40
CA LYS A 59 -3.29 -1.94 -15.00
C LYS A 59 -3.03 -0.78 -14.06
N GLN A 60 -3.16 -1.01 -12.76
CA GLN A 60 -2.94 -0.01 -11.71
C GLN A 60 -2.36 -0.66 -10.47
N ILE A 61 -1.37 -0.01 -9.86
CA ILE A 61 -0.77 -0.40 -8.59
C ILE A 61 -0.87 0.77 -7.64
N TYR A 62 -1.34 0.51 -6.42
CA TYR A 62 -1.33 1.50 -5.35
C TYR A 62 -0.29 1.12 -4.32
N ILE A 63 0.69 2.00 -4.10
CA ILE A 63 1.64 1.86 -3.00
C ILE A 63 1.06 2.58 -1.79
N LEU A 64 0.92 1.86 -0.69
CA LEU A 64 0.34 2.40 0.55
C LEU A 64 1.44 2.51 1.60
N CYS A 65 1.80 3.75 1.95
CA CYS A 65 2.86 4.04 2.91
C CYS A 65 2.29 4.40 4.28
N ASP A 66 3.05 4.09 5.31
CA ASP A 66 2.70 4.40 6.70
C ASP A 66 2.63 5.91 6.94
N ILE A 67 3.67 6.66 6.56
CA ILE A 67 3.74 8.12 6.71
C ILE A 67 4.34 8.76 5.47
N LEU A 68 4.14 10.07 5.31
CA LEU A 68 4.71 10.81 4.18
C LEU A 68 6.24 10.93 4.28
N GLY A 69 6.79 11.08 5.47
CA GLY A 69 8.24 11.26 5.67
C GLY A 69 8.98 9.93 5.70
N GLY A 70 10.30 10.02 5.47
CA GLY A 70 11.20 8.88 5.59
C GLY A 70 11.46 8.14 4.29
N THR A 71 12.29 7.12 4.39
CA THR A 71 12.78 6.35 3.25
C THR A 71 11.68 5.64 2.45
N PRO A 72 10.68 4.98 3.07
CA PRO A 72 9.65 4.30 2.28
C PRO A 72 8.93 5.21 1.30
N ALA A 73 8.40 6.34 1.75
CA ALA A 73 7.66 7.26 0.90
C ALA A 73 8.58 7.92 -0.15
N LYS A 74 9.82 8.24 0.23
CA LYS A 74 10.80 8.83 -0.69
C LYS A 74 11.12 7.89 -1.84
N MET A 75 11.42 6.63 -1.55
CA MET A 75 11.75 5.66 -2.59
C MET A 75 10.53 5.31 -3.44
N ALA A 76 9.35 5.20 -2.81
CA ALA A 76 8.10 4.99 -3.54
C ALA A 76 7.86 6.12 -4.54
N TYR A 77 8.07 7.38 -4.13
CA TYR A 77 7.91 8.54 -5.00
C TYR A 77 8.87 8.49 -6.20
N LEU A 78 10.14 8.17 -5.96
CA LEU A 78 11.13 8.06 -7.04
C LEU A 78 10.75 7.00 -8.06
N LEU A 79 10.26 5.85 -7.61
CA LEU A 79 9.83 4.77 -8.50
C LEU A 79 8.52 5.10 -9.23
N CYS A 80 7.59 5.76 -8.54
CA CYS A 80 6.30 6.17 -9.11
C CYS A 80 6.47 7.13 -10.28
N ARG A 81 7.44 8.05 -10.19
CA ARG A 81 7.69 9.05 -11.25
C ARG A 81 8.01 8.42 -12.60
N GLU A 82 8.54 7.22 -12.61
CA GLU A 82 8.97 6.53 -13.82
C GLU A 82 7.91 5.54 -14.34
N ARG A 83 6.75 5.47 -13.66
CA ARG A 83 5.71 4.48 -13.94
C ARG A 83 4.34 5.17 -14.04
N LYS A 84 3.64 4.93 -15.14
CA LYS A 84 2.34 5.57 -15.41
C LYS A 84 1.19 4.95 -14.63
N ASN A 85 1.37 3.72 -14.18
CA ASN A 85 0.32 2.93 -13.54
C ASN A 85 0.55 2.72 -12.04
N VAL A 86 1.32 3.61 -11.41
CA VAL A 86 1.62 3.52 -9.97
C VAL A 86 1.26 4.82 -9.29
N ASP A 87 0.38 4.75 -8.31
CA ASP A 87 0.03 5.88 -7.45
C ASP A 87 0.38 5.55 -6.01
N ILE A 88 0.53 6.58 -5.18
CA ILE A 88 0.91 6.44 -3.77
C ILE A 88 -0.14 7.07 -2.88
N LEU A 89 -0.56 6.34 -1.83
CA LEU A 89 -1.29 6.88 -0.71
C LEU A 89 -0.41 6.77 0.52
N TYR A 90 -0.42 7.79 1.38
CA TYR A 90 0.34 7.79 2.61
C TYR A 90 -0.57 8.09 3.81
N GLY A 91 -0.05 7.81 5.02
CA GLY A 91 -0.85 7.97 6.23
C GLY A 91 -2.00 6.97 6.28
N VAL A 92 -1.82 5.81 5.68
CA VAL A 92 -2.89 4.82 5.52
C VAL A 92 -3.23 4.15 6.85
N ASN A 93 -4.47 3.70 6.95
CA ASN A 93 -4.95 2.95 8.11
C ASN A 93 -5.63 1.66 7.65
N LEU A 94 -5.93 0.79 8.60
CA LEU A 94 -6.51 -0.53 8.31
C LEU A 94 -7.88 -0.44 7.61
N PRO A 95 -8.81 0.43 8.05
CA PRO A 95 -10.11 0.57 7.34
C PRO A 95 -9.97 0.93 5.87
N LEU A 96 -9.07 1.85 5.52
CA LEU A 96 -8.80 2.23 4.14
C LEU A 96 -8.29 1.03 3.34
N ILE A 97 -7.36 0.28 3.92
CA ILE A 97 -6.75 -0.87 3.25
C ILE A 97 -7.78 -1.97 3.02
N LEU A 98 -8.64 -2.23 4.00
CA LEU A 98 -9.71 -3.22 3.86
C LEU A 98 -10.67 -2.84 2.72
N GLU A 99 -11.08 -1.58 2.65
CA GLU A 99 -11.97 -1.11 1.59
C GLU A 99 -11.32 -1.23 0.21
N MET A 100 -10.06 -0.83 0.09
CA MET A 100 -9.32 -0.97 -1.16
C MET A 100 -9.21 -2.44 -1.58
N CYS A 101 -8.92 -3.31 -0.63
CA CYS A 101 -8.83 -4.74 -0.87
C CYS A 101 -10.14 -5.31 -1.43
N MET A 102 -11.27 -4.93 -0.85
CA MET A 102 -12.57 -5.40 -1.29
C MET A 102 -12.91 -4.89 -2.70
N GLN A 103 -12.55 -3.65 -3.01
CA GLN A 103 -12.73 -3.12 -4.36
C GLN A 103 -11.86 -3.86 -5.38
N ALA A 104 -10.61 -4.16 -5.03
CA ALA A 104 -9.71 -4.91 -5.92
C ALA A 104 -10.25 -6.30 -6.22
N VAL A 105 -10.68 -7.04 -5.18
CA VAL A 105 -11.16 -8.42 -5.38
C VAL A 105 -12.52 -8.48 -6.04
N SER A 106 -13.30 -7.38 -6.04
CA SER A 106 -14.54 -7.31 -6.80
C SER A 106 -14.30 -7.10 -8.31
N GLY A 107 -13.04 -6.95 -8.71
CA GLY A 107 -12.66 -6.86 -10.12
C GLY A 107 -12.39 -5.46 -10.63
N GLU A 108 -12.43 -4.45 -9.76
CA GLU A 108 -12.16 -3.08 -10.18
C GLU A 108 -10.71 -2.93 -10.66
N ASP A 109 -10.51 -2.18 -11.75
CA ASP A 109 -9.19 -1.93 -12.32
C ASP A 109 -8.48 -0.73 -11.68
N GLU A 110 -9.25 0.15 -11.03
CA GLU A 110 -8.72 1.31 -10.30
C GLU A 110 -9.75 1.78 -9.27
N ILE A 111 -9.31 2.63 -8.34
CA ILE A 111 -10.22 3.28 -7.39
C ILE A 111 -10.93 4.41 -8.13
N SER A 112 -12.26 4.36 -8.19
CA SER A 112 -13.05 5.36 -8.93
C SER A 112 -13.12 6.71 -8.21
N ASP A 113 -13.09 6.72 -6.88
CA ASP A 113 -13.21 7.94 -6.09
C ASP A 113 -12.26 7.91 -4.89
N ILE A 114 -11.05 8.38 -5.13
CA ILE A 114 -9.98 8.43 -4.12
C ILE A 114 -10.37 9.38 -2.97
N GLU A 115 -10.99 10.52 -3.27
CA GLU A 115 -11.36 11.49 -2.23
C GLU A 115 -12.38 10.92 -1.27
N LYS A 116 -13.39 10.23 -1.79
CA LYS A 116 -14.40 9.57 -0.96
C LYS A 116 -13.77 8.51 -0.07
N LEU A 117 -12.88 7.70 -0.64
CA LEU A 117 -12.16 6.66 0.10
C LEU A 117 -11.34 7.27 1.25
N GLN A 118 -10.64 8.37 0.99
CA GLN A 118 -9.85 9.07 2.00
C GLN A 118 -10.72 9.68 3.09
N ASP A 119 -11.86 10.27 2.73
CA ASP A 119 -12.79 10.86 3.70
C ASP A 119 -13.37 9.79 4.61
N GLU A 120 -13.80 8.67 4.08
CA GLU A 120 -14.31 7.54 4.87
C GLU A 120 -13.22 7.00 5.81
N SER A 121 -11.97 6.95 5.35
CA SER A 121 -10.84 6.52 6.16
C SER A 121 -10.59 7.47 7.34
N ARG A 122 -10.65 8.79 7.12
CA ARG A 122 -10.49 9.79 8.19
C ARG A 122 -11.58 9.66 9.24
N GLU A 123 -12.81 9.40 8.80
CA GLU A 123 -13.96 9.25 9.71
C GLU A 123 -13.89 7.96 10.54
N SER A 124 -13.03 7.01 10.16
CA SER A 124 -12.85 5.78 10.92
C SER A 124 -12.04 5.97 12.21
N LEU A 125 -11.37 7.11 12.36
CA LEU A 125 -10.65 7.46 13.57
C LEU A 125 -11.66 8.01 14.58
N GLY A 126 -11.67 7.46 15.80
CA GLY A 126 -12.64 7.84 16.80
C GLY A 126 -12.07 7.82 18.21
N PHE A 127 -12.92 8.24 19.15
CA PHE A 127 -12.58 8.28 20.57
C PHE A 127 -13.72 7.64 21.37
N ILE A 128 -13.38 6.72 22.24
CA ILE A 128 -14.35 6.11 23.17
C ILE A 128 -14.00 6.60 24.57
N LYS A 129 -14.97 7.27 25.19
CA LYS A 129 -14.80 7.78 26.56
C LYS A 129 -14.94 6.68 27.60
#